data_aa4f64f6648524ab33b4ea2c08003e5c
#
_entry.id   aa4f64f6648524ab33b4ea2c08003e5c
#
_cell.length_a   1.000
_cell.length_b   1.000
_cell.length_c   1.000
_cell.angle_alpha   90.00
_cell.angle_beta   90.00
_cell.angle_gamma   90.00
#
_symmetry.space_group_name_H-M   'P 1'
#
loop_
_entity.id
_entity.type
_entity.pdbx_description
1 polymer ?
#
loop_
_entity_poly.entity_id
_entity_poly.type
_entity_poly.pdbx_seq_one_letter_code
_entity_poly.pdbx_strand_id
1 'polypeptide(L)'
;MEQERIDEALELLWVLDEEGHHDLKRFNLSSDDADIDAVVEVLSIEGLADLSDGEIKLTDKGTSIAKGLIRRHRLAERLFTDIFDLPKDTMEE
;
A
#
# COMPACT_ATOMS: atom_id res chain seq x y z
N MET A 1 -15.77 7.01 -3.50
CA MET A 1 -14.69 6.85 -2.51
C MET A 1 -13.46 7.60 -2.98
N GLU A 2 -12.73 8.20 -2.07
CA GLU A 2 -11.56 8.97 -2.41
C GLU A 2 -10.44 8.09 -2.96
N GLN A 3 -9.83 8.54 -4.03
CA GLN A 3 -8.75 7.78 -4.68
C GLN A 3 -7.59 7.54 -3.72
N GLU A 4 -7.29 8.49 -2.87
CA GLU A 4 -6.21 8.38 -1.90
C GLU A 4 -6.38 7.17 -0.99
N ARG A 5 -7.60 6.90 -0.56
CA ARG A 5 -7.88 5.75 0.30
C ARG A 5 -7.62 4.45 -0.44
N ILE A 6 -8.01 4.40 -1.71
CA ILE A 6 -7.77 3.22 -2.55
C ILE A 6 -6.27 3.03 -2.76
N ASP A 7 -5.56 4.12 -3.04
CA ASP A 7 -4.11 4.07 -3.26
C ASP A 7 -3.38 3.55 -2.02
N GLU A 8 -3.76 4.05 -0.84
CA GLU A 8 -3.14 3.60 0.40
C GLU A 8 -3.38 2.11 0.64
N ALA A 9 -4.58 1.65 0.35
CA ALA A 9 -4.91 0.24 0.51
C ALA A 9 -4.07 -0.62 -0.44
N LEU A 10 -3.92 -0.17 -1.68
CA LEU A 10 -3.11 -0.91 -2.65
C LEU A 10 -1.64 -0.98 -2.22
N GLU A 11 -1.12 0.11 -1.68
CA GLU A 11 0.26 0.13 -1.19
C GLU A 11 0.43 -0.82 -0.01
N LEU A 12 -0.53 -0.83 0.90
CA LEU A 12 -0.49 -1.72 2.05
C LEU A 12 -0.52 -3.18 1.59
N LEU A 13 -1.39 -3.50 0.64
CA LEU A 13 -1.46 -4.85 0.09
C LEU A 13 -0.13 -5.25 -0.55
N TRP A 14 0.49 -4.32 -1.26
CA TRP A 14 1.79 -4.58 -1.88
C TRP A 14 2.84 -4.94 -0.83
N VAL A 15 2.91 -4.15 0.26
CA VAL A 15 3.88 -4.39 1.31
C VAL A 15 3.63 -5.73 1.99
N LEU A 16 2.37 -6.03 2.30
CA LEU A 16 2.03 -7.30 2.94
C LEU A 16 2.34 -8.48 2.03
N ASP A 17 2.10 -8.32 0.72
CA ASP A 17 2.40 -9.35 -0.24
C ASP A 17 3.91 -9.62 -0.31
N GLU A 18 4.73 -8.58 -0.26
CA GLU A 18 6.18 -8.74 -0.24
C GLU A 18 6.64 -9.49 1.01
N GLU A 19 5.90 -9.35 2.11
CA GLU A 19 6.21 -10.03 3.36
C GLU A 19 5.62 -11.44 3.43
N GLY A 20 4.86 -11.82 2.42
CA GLY A 20 4.23 -13.14 2.39
C GLY A 20 2.95 -13.23 3.19
N HIS A 21 2.34 -12.10 3.52
CA HIS A 21 1.10 -12.06 4.31
C HIS A 21 -0.08 -11.72 3.43
N HIS A 22 -1.03 -12.65 3.32
CA HIS A 22 -2.24 -12.45 2.52
C HIS A 22 -3.52 -12.52 3.34
N ASP A 23 -3.39 -12.49 4.66
CA ASP A 23 -4.50 -12.62 5.58
C ASP A 23 -5.30 -11.32 5.61
N LEU A 24 -6.60 -11.42 5.31
CA LEU A 24 -7.50 -10.26 5.33
C LEU A 24 -7.53 -9.60 6.70
N LYS A 25 -7.50 -10.41 7.75
CA LYS A 25 -7.51 -9.89 9.11
C LYS A 25 -6.28 -9.02 9.36
N ARG A 26 -5.12 -9.48 8.91
CA ARG A 26 -3.88 -8.71 9.07
C ARG A 26 -3.94 -7.41 8.29
N PHE A 27 -4.51 -7.46 7.08
CA PHE A 27 -4.69 -6.26 6.28
C PHE A 27 -5.57 -5.25 7.02
N ASN A 28 -6.69 -5.72 7.55
CA ASN A 28 -7.61 -4.84 8.28
C ASN A 28 -6.94 -4.22 9.51
N LEU A 29 -6.15 -5.00 10.23
CA LEU A 29 -5.47 -4.53 11.43
C LEU A 29 -4.35 -3.54 11.11
N SER A 30 -3.73 -3.70 9.95
CA SER A 30 -2.60 -2.86 9.54
C SER A 30 -3.04 -1.54 8.92
N SER A 31 -4.31 -1.43 8.52
CA SER A 31 -4.81 -0.24 7.87
C SER A 31 -5.22 0.82 8.88
N ASP A 32 -4.97 2.08 8.54
CA ASP A 32 -5.42 3.21 9.36
C ASP A 32 -6.80 3.69 8.95
N ASP A 33 -7.40 3.10 7.93
CA ASP A 33 -8.70 3.54 7.46
C ASP A 33 -9.80 3.04 8.39
N ALA A 34 -10.61 3.97 8.88
CA ALA A 34 -11.67 3.63 9.83
C ALA A 34 -12.76 2.76 9.20
N ASP A 35 -12.90 2.83 7.88
CA ASP A 35 -13.91 2.05 7.18
C ASP A 35 -13.25 1.18 6.11
N ILE A 36 -12.32 0.36 6.57
CA ILE A 36 -11.55 -0.49 5.67
C ILE A 36 -12.43 -1.49 4.92
N ASP A 37 -13.55 -1.88 5.52
CA ASP A 37 -14.45 -2.82 4.86
C ASP A 37 -15.01 -2.24 3.56
N ALA A 38 -15.32 -0.96 3.55
CA ALA A 38 -15.80 -0.29 2.33
C ALA A 38 -14.69 -0.23 1.28
N VAL A 39 -13.46 0.00 1.72
CA VAL A 39 -12.31 0.03 0.81
C VAL A 39 -12.10 -1.34 0.18
N VAL A 40 -12.16 -2.40 1.00
CA VAL A 40 -12.00 -3.76 0.52
C VAL A 40 -13.07 -4.09 -0.52
N GLU A 41 -14.30 -3.67 -0.27
CA GLU A 41 -15.39 -3.90 -1.20
C GLU A 41 -15.12 -3.22 -2.55
N VAL A 42 -14.66 -1.98 -2.52
CA VAL A 42 -14.34 -1.25 -3.74
C VAL A 42 -13.20 -1.94 -4.49
N LEU A 43 -12.17 -2.39 -3.79
CA LEU A 43 -11.05 -3.09 -4.41
C LEU A 43 -11.53 -4.34 -5.14
N SER A 44 -12.47 -5.07 -4.53
CA SER A 44 -13.01 -6.28 -5.13
C SER A 44 -13.86 -5.95 -6.36
N ILE A 45 -14.74 -4.94 -6.25
CA ILE A 45 -15.61 -4.54 -7.33
C ILE A 45 -14.82 -4.03 -8.53
N GLU A 46 -13.76 -3.26 -8.26
CA GLU A 46 -12.92 -2.70 -9.31
C GLU A 46 -11.94 -3.72 -9.91
N GLY A 47 -11.92 -4.92 -9.36
CA GLY A 47 -11.02 -5.95 -9.86
C GLY A 47 -9.56 -5.72 -9.49
N LEU A 48 -9.31 -5.01 -8.40
CA LEU A 48 -7.95 -4.70 -7.95
C LEU A 48 -7.43 -5.72 -6.96
N ALA A 49 -8.32 -6.41 -6.27
CA ALA A 49 -7.95 -7.43 -5.31
C ALA A 49 -8.96 -8.56 -5.33
N ASP A 50 -8.50 -9.76 -5.03
CA ASP A 50 -9.33 -10.95 -4.91
C ASP A 50 -9.46 -11.34 -3.45
N LEU A 51 -10.69 -11.61 -3.03
CA LEU A 51 -10.99 -12.10 -1.70
C LEU A 51 -11.38 -13.56 -1.77
N SER A 52 -10.69 -14.40 -1.02
CA SER A 52 -10.95 -15.84 -1.05
C SER A 52 -10.48 -16.48 0.24
N ASP A 53 -11.37 -17.21 0.90
CA ASP A 53 -11.02 -18.00 2.09
C ASP A 53 -10.29 -17.19 3.18
N GLY A 54 -10.74 -15.98 3.42
CA GLY A 54 -10.14 -15.13 4.44
C GLY A 54 -8.82 -14.50 4.02
N GLU A 55 -8.48 -14.58 2.75
CA GLU A 55 -7.28 -13.95 2.21
C GLU A 55 -7.64 -12.85 1.24
N ILE A 56 -6.75 -11.88 1.13
CA ILE A 56 -6.89 -10.79 0.16
C ILE A 56 -5.58 -10.71 -0.62
N LYS A 57 -5.68 -10.75 -1.94
CA LYS A 57 -4.50 -10.71 -2.82
C LYS A 57 -4.74 -9.74 -3.95
N LEU A 58 -3.68 -9.05 -4.35
CA LEU A 58 -3.76 -8.15 -5.49
C LEU A 58 -3.96 -8.97 -6.76
N THR A 59 -4.82 -8.46 -7.65
CA THR A 59 -4.94 -9.02 -9.01
C THR A 59 -3.78 -8.46 -9.83
N ASP A 60 -3.64 -8.92 -11.07
CA ASP A 60 -2.63 -8.36 -11.98
C ASP A 60 -2.83 -6.86 -12.16
N LYS A 61 -4.09 -6.44 -12.28
CA LYS A 61 -4.42 -5.03 -12.42
C LYS A 61 -4.03 -4.25 -11.16
N GLY A 62 -4.39 -4.78 -9.99
CA GLY A 62 -4.05 -4.15 -8.72
C GLY A 62 -2.55 -4.09 -8.50
N THR A 63 -1.85 -5.16 -8.83
CA THR A 63 -0.39 -5.22 -8.70
C THR A 63 0.27 -4.15 -9.57
N SER A 64 -0.19 -3.99 -10.80
CA SER A 64 0.38 -3.00 -11.71
C SER A 64 0.22 -1.58 -11.16
N ILE A 65 -0.97 -1.28 -10.65
CA ILE A 65 -1.24 0.04 -10.08
C ILE A 65 -0.43 0.26 -8.81
N ALA A 66 -0.41 -0.74 -7.92
CA ALA A 66 0.33 -0.64 -6.66
C ALA A 66 1.82 -0.43 -6.92
N LYS A 67 2.36 -1.13 -7.90
CA LYS A 67 3.77 -1.00 -8.26
C LYS A 67 4.10 0.43 -8.67
N GLY A 68 3.23 1.05 -9.45
CA GLY A 68 3.41 2.44 -9.87
C GLY A 68 3.36 3.40 -8.70
N LEU A 69 2.43 3.16 -7.76
CA LEU A 69 2.30 4.01 -6.57
C LEU A 69 3.54 3.92 -5.68
N ILE A 70 4.00 2.72 -5.43
CA ILE A 70 5.18 2.49 -4.59
C ILE A 70 6.41 3.15 -5.22
N ARG A 71 6.55 3.01 -6.52
CA ARG A 71 7.68 3.60 -7.23
C ARG A 71 7.70 5.13 -7.08
N ARG A 72 6.54 5.76 -7.23
CA ARG A 72 6.45 7.21 -7.10
C ARG A 72 6.76 7.67 -5.69
N HIS A 73 6.28 6.94 -4.69
CA HIS A 73 6.54 7.30 -3.30
C HIS A 73 8.01 7.13 -2.94
N ARG A 74 8.63 6.07 -3.41
CA ARG A 74 10.07 5.87 -3.15
C ARG A 74 10.91 6.97 -3.77
N LEU A 75 10.54 7.42 -4.96
CA LEU A 75 11.24 8.52 -5.60
C LEU A 75 11.09 9.80 -4.79
N ALA A 76 9.87 10.10 -4.35
CA ALA A 76 9.62 11.28 -3.56
C ALA A 76 10.40 11.26 -2.26
N GLU A 77 10.44 10.12 -1.60
CA GLU A 77 11.19 9.96 -0.36
C GLU A 77 12.68 10.19 -0.56
N ARG A 78 13.21 9.67 -1.66
CA ARG A 78 14.63 9.86 -1.96
C ARG A 78 14.97 11.32 -2.18
N LEU A 79 14.14 12.02 -2.94
CA LEU A 79 14.36 13.44 -3.18
C LEU A 79 14.33 14.22 -1.89
N PHE A 80 13.37 13.90 -1.04
CA PHE A 80 13.23 14.56 0.23
C PHE A 80 14.46 14.32 1.11
N THR A 81 14.91 13.09 1.17
CA THR A 81 16.09 12.70 1.93
C THR A 81 17.33 13.41 1.42
N ASP A 82 17.52 13.46 0.13
CA ASP A 82 18.67 14.12 -0.48
C ASP A 82 18.73 15.59 -0.14
N ILE A 83 17.58 16.22 -0.02
CA ILE A 83 17.52 17.65 0.28
C ILE A 83 17.73 17.94 1.74
N PHE A 84 17.11 17.12 2.61
CA PHE A 84 17.11 17.41 4.04
C PHE A 84 18.08 16.60 4.87
N ASP A 85 18.64 15.58 4.28
CA ASP A 85 19.52 14.71 5.00
C ASP A 85 20.92 15.19 4.93
N LEU A 86 21.08 16.41 5.07
CA LEU A 86 22.32 16.94 5.06
C LEU A 86 22.87 16.76 6.28
N PRO A 87 23.73 16.44 6.21
CA PRO A 87 24.48 15.46 6.61
C PRO A 87 23.95 14.89 7.80
N LYS A 88 23.32 14.35 7.82
CA LYS A 88 22.85 13.66 8.80
C LYS A 88 23.71 12.87 9.45
N ASP A 89 24.24 12.90 8.91
CA ASP A 89 24.78 12.22 9.34
C ASP A 89 25.60 12.67 9.89
N THR A 90 25.62 13.46 9.84
CA THR A 90 25.94 13.85 10.41
C THR A 90 25.41 14.03 11.34
N MET A 91 24.80 14.02 11.39
CA MET A 91 24.26 13.87 12.08
C MET A 91 24.34 13.16 12.70
N GLU A 92 24.85 13.00 12.36
CA GLU A 92 24.87 12.42 12.58
C GLU A 92 25.19 12.11 12.83
N GLU A 93 25.56 12.22 12.46
CA GLU A 93 25.60 11.89 12.28
C GLU A 93 25.56 11.66 12.38
#